data_034cef042661ff5a8d6a317474dbeaad
#
_entry.id   034cef042661ff5a8d6a317474dbeaad
#
_cell.length_a   1.000
_cell.length_b   1.000
_cell.length_c   1.000
_cell.angle_alpha   90.00
_cell.angle_beta   90.00
_cell.angle_gamma   90.00
#
_symmetry.space_group_name_H-M   'P 1'
#
loop_
_entity.id
_entity.type
_entity.pdbx_description
1 polymer ?
#
loop_
_entity_poly.entity_id
_entity_poly.type
_entity_poly.pdbx_seq_one_letter_code
_entity_poly.pdbx_strand_id
1 'polypeptide(L)'
;YRAANAVSSPVTPKGVKVPVILSLTPYHYLYFALDPREENLPSGDAALFVPKGYAYARADVRGTYLSGGCWDYGGIKERHDGYDLVEWLGTRDWSNGRVAMTGASYDGTTANAAAVENPPHLATIVPISAISRWWGYAYQQGARSSYSGESADIDPPSDTPTDFMFAYGFLPPPDPATLT
;
A
#
# COMPACT_ATOMS: atom_id res chain seq x y z
N TYR A 1 -4.06 13.64 8.20
CA TYR A 1 -3.79 12.28 7.72
C TYR A 1 -3.12 11.48 8.84
N ARG A 2 -3.71 10.39 9.26
CA ARG A 2 -3.12 9.48 10.23
C ARG A 2 -3.00 8.12 9.54
N ALA A 3 -1.80 7.78 9.10
CA ALA A 3 -1.52 6.46 8.62
C ALA A 3 -1.40 5.52 9.83
N ALA A 4 -2.15 4.43 9.84
CA ALA A 4 -1.90 3.34 10.75
C ALA A 4 -0.75 2.52 10.16
N ASN A 5 0.38 2.53 10.85
CA ASN A 5 1.61 1.96 10.32
C ASN A 5 2.20 0.99 11.31
N ALA A 6 2.52 -0.19 10.84
CA ALA A 6 3.38 -1.12 11.56
C ALA A 6 4.82 -0.97 11.03
N VAL A 7 5.76 -0.68 11.91
CA VAL A 7 7.18 -0.72 11.60
C VAL A 7 7.83 -1.79 12.45
N SER A 8 8.36 -2.80 11.80
CA SER A 8 9.17 -3.84 12.43
C SER A 8 10.64 -3.58 12.12
N SER A 9 11.48 -3.57 13.12
CA SER A 9 12.91 -3.38 12.94
C SER A 9 13.71 -4.47 13.68
N PRO A 10 14.91 -4.80 13.19
CA PRO A 10 15.78 -5.71 13.93
C PRO A 10 16.21 -5.09 15.26
N VAL A 11 16.49 -5.93 16.25
CA VAL A 11 17.17 -5.49 17.46
C VAL A 11 18.63 -5.19 17.06
N THR A 12 18.95 -3.90 16.93
CA THR A 12 20.28 -3.46 16.55
C THR A 12 21.04 -2.88 17.74
N PRO A 13 22.37 -2.97 17.79
CA PRO A 13 23.16 -2.26 18.76
C PRO A 13 22.89 -0.74 18.68
N LYS A 14 23.02 -0.04 19.82
CA LYS A 14 22.82 1.40 19.89
C LYS A 14 23.67 2.14 18.85
N GLY A 15 23.04 2.97 18.04
CA GLY A 15 23.71 3.77 16.99
C GLY A 15 23.85 3.10 15.63
N VAL A 16 23.46 1.83 15.48
CA VAL A 16 23.42 1.17 14.17
C VAL A 16 22.14 1.59 13.45
N LYS A 17 22.32 2.13 12.25
CA LYS A 17 21.21 2.53 11.36
C LYS A 17 20.99 1.48 10.28
N VAL A 18 19.72 1.23 9.94
CA VAL A 18 19.32 0.19 8.99
C VAL A 18 18.59 0.77 7.78
N PRO A 19 18.66 0.13 6.61
CA PRO A 19 17.83 0.48 5.48
C PRO A 19 16.37 0.04 5.73
N VAL A 20 15.44 0.68 5.05
CA VAL A 20 14.01 0.45 5.20
C VAL A 20 13.44 -0.17 3.93
N ILE A 21 12.55 -1.15 4.10
CA ILE A 21 11.67 -1.65 3.04
C ILE A 21 10.25 -1.22 3.38
N LEU A 22 9.60 -0.51 2.46
CA LEU A 22 8.24 0.02 2.60
C LEU A 22 7.29 -0.71 1.66
N SER A 23 6.16 -1.16 2.18
CA SER A 23 4.97 -1.53 1.41
C SER A 23 3.85 -0.53 1.71
N LEU A 24 3.34 0.13 0.67
CA LEU A 24 2.17 1.02 0.76
C LEU A 24 0.98 0.30 0.14
N THR A 25 0.02 -0.15 0.97
CA THR A 25 -0.97 -1.16 0.63
C THR A 25 -2.40 -0.74 0.96
N PRO A 26 -3.39 -1.06 0.11
CA PRO A 26 -4.80 -1.03 0.49
C PRO A 26 -5.29 -2.36 1.07
N TYR A 27 -4.43 -3.40 1.08
CA TYR A 27 -4.84 -4.78 1.36
C TYR A 27 -4.76 -5.17 2.83
N HIS A 28 -4.43 -4.27 3.73
CA HIS A 28 -4.21 -4.62 5.14
C HIS A 28 -5.44 -5.28 5.78
N TYR A 29 -6.63 -4.75 5.50
CA TYR A 29 -7.87 -5.37 5.97
C TYR A 29 -8.05 -6.80 5.44
N LEU A 30 -7.70 -7.05 4.18
CA LEU A 30 -7.77 -8.38 3.59
C LEU A 30 -6.81 -9.34 4.27
N TYR A 31 -5.57 -8.93 4.53
CA TYR A 31 -4.59 -9.75 5.22
C TYR A 31 -5.04 -10.06 6.66
N PHE A 32 -5.53 -9.06 7.38
CA PHE A 32 -6.08 -9.25 8.71
C PHE A 32 -7.31 -10.19 8.74
N ALA A 33 -8.20 -10.08 7.75
CA ALA A 33 -9.36 -10.95 7.64
C ALA A 33 -8.97 -12.42 7.35
N LEU A 34 -7.88 -12.65 6.61
CA LEU A 34 -7.37 -13.97 6.30
C LEU A 34 -6.54 -14.57 7.44
N ASP A 35 -5.77 -13.76 8.15
CA ASP A 35 -5.01 -14.17 9.34
C ASP A 35 -4.93 -13.03 10.37
N PRO A 36 -5.81 -13.04 11.38
CA PRO A 36 -5.83 -12.02 12.45
C PRO A 36 -4.53 -11.90 13.24
N ARG A 37 -3.61 -12.86 13.13
CA ARG A 37 -2.30 -12.81 13.79
C ARG A 37 -1.32 -11.90 13.08
N GLU A 38 -1.61 -11.52 11.83
CA GLU A 38 -0.77 -10.60 11.05
C GLU A 38 -0.56 -9.24 11.74
N GLU A 39 -1.51 -8.81 12.58
CA GLU A 39 -1.39 -7.55 13.32
C GLU A 39 -0.23 -7.57 14.34
N ASN A 40 0.16 -8.74 14.84
CA ASN A 40 1.07 -8.88 15.98
C ASN A 40 2.34 -9.70 15.70
N LEU A 41 2.50 -10.25 14.50
CA LEU A 41 3.64 -11.10 14.15
C LEU A 41 4.33 -10.58 12.87
N PRO A 42 5.66 -10.65 12.82
CA PRO A 42 6.37 -10.46 11.56
C PRO A 42 5.94 -11.58 10.61
N SER A 43 5.06 -11.26 9.67
CA SER A 43 4.59 -12.18 8.62
C SER A 43 5.10 -11.74 7.25
N GLY A 44 5.06 -12.61 6.31
CA GLY A 44 5.42 -12.31 4.93
C GLY A 44 6.80 -11.65 4.80
N ASP A 45 6.84 -10.48 4.21
CA ASP A 45 8.08 -9.74 3.93
C ASP A 45 8.84 -9.32 5.20
N ALA A 46 8.14 -8.99 6.27
CA ALA A 46 8.79 -8.64 7.54
C ALA A 46 9.58 -9.84 8.10
N ALA A 47 9.01 -11.04 8.07
CA ALA A 47 9.71 -12.25 8.51
C ALA A 47 10.94 -12.57 7.64
N LEU A 48 10.93 -12.17 6.38
CA LEU A 48 12.05 -12.36 5.46
C LEU A 48 13.16 -11.34 5.66
N PHE A 49 12.82 -10.06 5.79
CA PHE A 49 13.80 -8.96 5.69
C PHE A 49 14.33 -8.50 7.06
N VAL A 50 13.51 -8.54 8.11
CA VAL A 50 13.95 -8.06 9.43
C VAL A 50 15.14 -8.86 9.98
N PRO A 51 15.18 -10.20 9.90
CA PRO A 51 16.36 -10.97 10.33
C PRO A 51 17.62 -10.70 9.51
N LYS A 52 17.48 -10.09 8.32
CA LYS A 52 18.60 -9.72 7.43
C LYS A 52 19.11 -8.31 7.67
N GLY A 53 18.61 -7.61 8.69
CA GLY A 53 19.08 -6.29 9.07
C GLY A 53 18.34 -5.14 8.38
N TYR A 54 17.16 -5.36 7.82
CA TYR A 54 16.29 -4.31 7.29
C TYR A 54 15.20 -3.97 8.31
N ALA A 55 14.81 -2.70 8.38
CA ALA A 55 13.49 -2.36 8.91
C ALA A 55 12.44 -2.61 7.82
N TYR A 56 11.30 -3.15 8.21
CA TYR A 56 10.15 -3.30 7.32
C TYR A 56 9.02 -2.40 7.81
N ALA A 57 8.49 -1.58 6.92
CA ALA A 57 7.38 -0.70 7.17
C ALA A 57 6.20 -1.05 6.25
N ARG A 58 5.01 -1.16 6.83
CA ARG A 58 3.76 -1.29 6.09
C ARG A 58 2.90 -0.08 6.42
N ALA A 59 2.38 0.58 5.40
CA ALA A 59 1.50 1.72 5.53
C ALA A 59 0.22 1.49 4.75
N ASP A 60 -0.91 1.91 5.31
CA ASP A 60 -2.18 1.86 4.60
C ASP A 60 -2.31 3.04 3.65
N VAL A 61 -2.78 2.77 2.43
CA VAL A 61 -3.20 3.80 1.48
C VAL A 61 -4.27 4.67 2.13
N ARG A 62 -4.27 5.97 1.82
CA ARG A 62 -5.29 6.91 2.31
C ARG A 62 -6.71 6.38 2.13
N GLY A 63 -7.54 6.51 3.16
CA GLY A 63 -8.93 6.06 3.13
C GLY A 63 -9.14 4.56 3.16
N THR A 64 -8.09 3.76 3.42
CA THR A 64 -8.20 2.31 3.60
C THR A 64 -7.79 1.90 5.00
N TYR A 65 -8.37 0.81 5.51
CA TYR A 65 -8.16 0.23 6.84
C TYR A 65 -8.18 1.30 7.94
N LEU A 66 -7.06 1.60 8.61
CA LEU A 66 -6.98 2.59 9.68
C LEU A 66 -6.43 3.94 9.21
N SER A 67 -6.08 4.10 7.94
CA SER A 67 -5.65 5.37 7.38
C SER A 67 -6.83 6.29 7.10
N GLY A 68 -6.70 7.53 7.57
CA GLY A 68 -7.70 8.58 7.32
C GLY A 68 -7.64 9.13 5.89
N GLY A 69 -8.57 10.03 5.59
CA GLY A 69 -8.69 10.70 4.29
C GLY A 69 -9.59 9.96 3.31
N CYS A 70 -9.64 10.45 2.09
CA CYS A 70 -10.40 9.82 1.00
C CYS A 70 -9.45 9.08 0.08
N TRP A 71 -9.78 7.85 -0.21
CA TRP A 71 -9.06 7.05 -1.19
C TRP A 71 -9.26 7.62 -2.60
N ASP A 72 -8.21 7.84 -3.36
CA ASP A 72 -8.26 8.41 -4.71
C ASP A 72 -7.66 7.51 -5.80
N TYR A 73 -7.51 6.23 -5.50
CA TYR A 73 -7.15 5.13 -6.41
C TYR A 73 -6.02 5.49 -7.41
N GLY A 74 -4.81 5.59 -6.92
CA GLY A 74 -3.64 5.95 -7.74
C GLY A 74 -3.63 7.41 -8.18
N GLY A 75 -4.44 8.26 -7.55
CA GLY A 75 -4.49 9.68 -7.81
C GLY A 75 -3.26 10.43 -7.29
N ILE A 76 -3.27 11.74 -7.52
CA ILE A 76 -2.13 12.59 -7.18
C ILE A 76 -1.84 12.63 -5.68
N LYS A 77 -2.88 12.54 -4.84
CA LYS A 77 -2.72 12.58 -3.38
C LYS A 77 -2.03 11.32 -2.86
N GLU A 78 -2.40 10.16 -3.41
CA GLU A 78 -1.77 8.89 -3.05
C GLU A 78 -0.29 8.85 -3.47
N ARG A 79 0.06 9.42 -4.64
CA ARG A 79 1.45 9.57 -5.07
C ARG A 79 2.26 10.43 -4.11
N HIS A 80 1.69 11.56 -3.67
CA HIS A 80 2.33 12.43 -2.69
C HIS A 80 2.46 11.75 -1.32
N ASP A 81 1.50 10.92 -0.90
CA ASP A 81 1.63 10.12 0.33
C ASP A 81 2.82 9.15 0.24
N GLY A 82 3.02 8.54 -0.93
CA GLY A 82 4.18 7.69 -1.17
C GLY A 82 5.50 8.45 -1.02
N TYR A 83 5.58 9.66 -1.57
CA TYR A 83 6.72 10.57 -1.38
C TYR A 83 6.93 10.88 0.11
N ASP A 84 5.91 11.35 0.80
CA ASP A 84 5.99 11.76 2.20
C ASP A 84 6.40 10.61 3.12
N LEU A 85 5.90 9.40 2.87
CA LEU A 85 6.26 8.20 3.62
C LEU A 85 7.72 7.82 3.44
N VAL A 86 8.23 7.86 2.21
CA VAL A 86 9.64 7.59 1.91
C VAL A 86 10.53 8.59 2.64
N GLU A 87 10.23 9.89 2.55
CA GLU A 87 10.99 10.94 3.21
C GLU A 87 10.92 10.84 4.74
N TRP A 88 9.73 10.54 5.26
CA TRP A 88 9.55 10.34 6.69
C TRP A 88 10.40 9.17 7.20
N LEU A 89 10.38 8.03 6.53
CA LEU A 89 11.16 6.84 6.91
C LEU A 89 12.68 7.08 6.74
N GLY A 90 13.08 7.73 5.65
CA GLY A 90 14.47 8.03 5.37
C GLY A 90 15.12 8.95 6.40
N THR A 91 14.34 9.82 7.03
CA THR A 91 14.80 10.81 8.02
C THR A 91 14.73 10.36 9.47
N ARG A 92 14.32 9.12 9.75
CA ARG A 92 14.27 8.60 11.13
C ARG A 92 15.68 8.39 11.69
N ASP A 93 15.85 8.60 12.99
CA ASP A 93 17.16 8.46 13.66
C ASP A 93 17.77 7.06 13.52
N TRP A 94 16.93 6.03 13.41
CA TRP A 94 17.33 4.64 13.22
C TRP A 94 17.48 4.24 11.74
N SER A 95 17.08 5.08 10.81
CA SER A 95 17.23 4.85 9.36
C SER A 95 18.62 5.27 8.88
N ASN A 96 19.17 4.51 7.94
CA ASN A 96 20.41 4.90 7.24
C ASN A 96 20.17 5.82 6.03
N GLY A 97 18.93 6.30 5.84
CA GLY A 97 18.55 7.20 4.76
C GLY A 97 18.22 6.49 3.44
N ARG A 98 18.16 5.16 3.41
CA ARG A 98 17.84 4.39 2.20
C ARG A 98 16.53 3.64 2.38
N VAL A 99 15.54 3.99 1.57
CA VAL A 99 14.23 3.36 1.55
C VAL A 99 14.04 2.64 0.22
N ALA A 100 13.64 1.39 0.27
CA ALA A 100 13.18 0.63 -0.89
C ALA A 100 11.66 0.46 -0.80
N MET A 101 10.95 0.49 -1.93
CA MET A 101 9.54 0.11 -1.96
C MET A 101 9.36 -1.19 -2.72
N THR A 102 8.47 -2.05 -2.21
CA THR A 102 8.12 -3.32 -2.86
C THR A 102 6.66 -3.67 -2.62
N GLY A 103 6.14 -4.51 -3.47
CA GLY A 103 4.82 -5.09 -3.33
C GLY A 103 4.25 -5.59 -4.64
N ALA A 104 3.19 -6.37 -4.55
CA ALA A 104 2.53 -6.95 -5.69
C ALA A 104 1.21 -6.21 -6.00
N SER A 105 0.82 -6.19 -7.28
CA SER A 105 -0.45 -5.63 -7.73
C SER A 105 -0.56 -4.13 -7.38
N TYR A 106 -1.52 -3.74 -6.53
CA TYR A 106 -1.67 -2.36 -6.09
C TYR A 106 -0.43 -1.85 -5.35
N ASP A 107 0.16 -2.66 -4.47
CA ASP A 107 1.36 -2.30 -3.70
C ASP A 107 2.57 -2.05 -4.63
N GLY A 108 2.67 -2.77 -5.74
CA GLY A 108 3.64 -2.48 -6.78
C GLY A 108 3.30 -1.19 -7.56
N THR A 109 2.02 -0.90 -7.73
CA THR A 109 1.57 0.34 -8.38
C THR A 109 1.87 1.56 -7.52
N THR A 110 1.70 1.48 -6.20
CA THR A 110 2.08 2.56 -5.28
C THR A 110 3.60 2.82 -5.28
N ALA A 111 4.42 1.77 -5.42
CA ALA A 111 5.86 1.92 -5.57
C ALA A 111 6.23 2.67 -6.86
N ASN A 112 5.58 2.33 -8.01
CA ASN A 112 5.76 3.07 -9.26
C ASN A 112 5.32 4.54 -9.10
N ALA A 113 4.18 4.77 -8.45
CA ALA A 113 3.61 6.09 -8.24
C ALA A 113 4.53 6.99 -7.39
N ALA A 114 5.06 6.46 -6.29
CA ALA A 114 6.02 7.17 -5.45
C ALA A 114 7.33 7.48 -6.18
N ALA A 115 7.83 6.55 -7.01
CA ALA A 115 9.06 6.76 -7.77
C ALA A 115 8.94 7.91 -8.79
N VAL A 116 7.76 8.13 -9.36
CA VAL A 116 7.50 9.27 -10.26
C VAL A 116 7.70 10.61 -9.56
N GLU A 117 7.41 10.70 -8.26
CA GLU A 117 7.61 11.90 -7.44
C GLU A 117 9.07 12.11 -7.03
N ASN A 118 9.93 11.12 -7.30
CA ASN A 118 11.39 11.18 -7.09
C ASN A 118 11.82 11.59 -5.67
N PRO A 119 11.36 10.92 -4.61
CA PRO A 119 11.78 11.27 -3.25
C PRO A 119 13.28 10.99 -3.04
N PRO A 120 14.05 11.93 -2.44
CA PRO A 120 15.49 11.82 -2.28
C PRO A 120 15.99 10.57 -1.55
N HIS A 121 15.20 10.04 -0.61
CA HIS A 121 15.56 8.84 0.15
C HIS A 121 15.15 7.52 -0.53
N LEU A 122 14.45 7.55 -1.68
CA LEU A 122 14.09 6.35 -2.41
C LEU A 122 15.30 5.75 -3.11
N ALA A 123 15.78 4.63 -2.62
CA ALA A 123 16.95 3.95 -3.16
C ALA A 123 16.62 3.01 -4.34
N THR A 124 15.47 2.36 -4.29
CA THR A 124 15.01 1.43 -5.34
C THR A 124 13.53 1.09 -5.17
N ILE A 125 12.94 0.56 -6.23
CA ILE A 125 11.61 -0.06 -6.21
C ILE A 125 11.68 -1.47 -6.79
N VAL A 126 10.84 -2.37 -6.28
CA VAL A 126 10.63 -3.72 -6.80
C VAL A 126 9.13 -3.94 -7.00
N PRO A 127 8.55 -3.36 -8.06
CA PRO A 127 7.12 -3.49 -8.35
C PRO A 127 6.85 -4.86 -8.99
N ILE A 128 5.93 -5.62 -8.43
CA ILE A 128 5.53 -6.94 -8.92
C ILE A 128 4.12 -6.84 -9.49
N SER A 129 3.93 -7.23 -10.74
CA SER A 129 2.61 -7.19 -11.42
C SER A 129 1.89 -5.85 -11.27
N ALA A 130 2.64 -4.76 -11.33
CA ALA A 130 2.17 -3.40 -11.11
C ALA A 130 1.54 -2.79 -12.36
N ILE A 131 0.63 -1.83 -12.17
CA ILE A 131 0.14 -1.00 -13.25
C ILE A 131 1.25 -0.01 -13.65
N SER A 132 1.74 -0.14 -14.88
CA SER A 132 2.73 0.78 -15.46
C SER A 132 2.11 1.80 -16.42
N ARG A 133 0.91 1.55 -16.87
CA ARG A 133 0.13 2.43 -17.76
C ARG A 133 -1.35 2.33 -17.44
N TRP A 134 -1.90 3.37 -16.85
CA TRP A 134 -3.32 3.42 -16.49
C TRP A 134 -4.24 3.26 -17.71
N TRP A 135 -3.92 3.90 -18.83
CA TRP A 135 -4.72 3.72 -20.04
C TRP A 135 -4.74 2.27 -20.53
N GLY A 136 -3.57 1.63 -20.60
CA GLY A 136 -3.48 0.24 -21.04
C GLY A 136 -4.10 -0.76 -20.06
N TYR A 137 -4.21 -0.39 -18.79
CA TYR A 137 -4.90 -1.17 -17.76
C TYR A 137 -6.41 -1.00 -17.85
N ALA A 138 -6.89 0.25 -17.97
CA ALA A 138 -8.33 0.55 -18.00
C ALA A 138 -8.97 0.27 -19.38
N TYR A 139 -8.20 0.37 -20.46
CA TYR A 139 -8.70 0.21 -21.80
C TYR A 139 -7.83 -0.75 -22.61
N GLN A 140 -8.35 -1.91 -22.94
CA GLN A 140 -7.69 -2.87 -23.82
C GLN A 140 -8.19 -2.67 -25.26
N GLN A 141 -7.28 -2.31 -26.16
CA GLN A 141 -7.60 -2.03 -27.58
C GLN A 141 -8.74 -1.02 -27.78
N GLY A 142 -8.86 -0.05 -26.85
CA GLY A 142 -9.91 0.96 -26.89
C GLY A 142 -11.23 0.56 -26.22
N ALA A 143 -11.40 -0.70 -25.87
CA ALA A 143 -12.53 -1.15 -25.05
C ALA A 143 -12.21 -0.99 -23.57
N ARG A 144 -13.12 -0.41 -22.79
CA ARG A 144 -12.98 -0.30 -21.35
C ARG A 144 -12.93 -1.69 -20.73
N SER A 145 -11.92 -1.97 -19.94
CA SER A 145 -11.88 -3.19 -19.14
C SER A 145 -12.94 -3.10 -18.05
N SER A 146 -13.95 -3.94 -18.14
CA SER A 146 -14.88 -4.14 -17.03
C SER A 146 -14.21 -5.11 -16.05
N TYR A 147 -13.85 -4.61 -14.89
CA TYR A 147 -13.41 -5.44 -13.77
C TYR A 147 -14.55 -6.11 -13.04
N SER A 148 -15.78 -5.85 -13.45
CA SER A 148 -16.93 -6.64 -13.02
C SER A 148 -16.79 -8.04 -13.61
N GLY A 149 -15.81 -8.79 -13.11
CA GLY A 149 -15.73 -10.20 -13.38
C GLY A 149 -17.07 -10.82 -13.05
N GLU A 150 -17.78 -11.26 -14.07
CA GLU A 150 -18.81 -12.29 -14.02
C GLU A 150 -20.10 -12.03 -13.24
N SER A 151 -20.36 -10.89 -12.64
CA SER A 151 -21.73 -10.61 -12.22
C SER A 151 -22.42 -9.70 -13.23
N ALA A 152 -22.89 -10.32 -14.30
CA ALA A 152 -23.82 -9.72 -15.23
C ALA A 152 -25.16 -9.29 -14.57
N ASP A 153 -25.28 -9.53 -13.28
CA ASP A 153 -26.50 -9.35 -12.49
C ASP A 153 -26.46 -8.12 -11.56
N ILE A 154 -25.38 -7.34 -11.56
CA ILE A 154 -25.37 -6.05 -10.87
C ILE A 154 -25.77 -4.97 -11.87
N ASP A 155 -27.02 -4.58 -11.83
CA ASP A 155 -27.58 -3.49 -12.63
C ASP A 155 -27.85 -2.27 -11.73
N PRO A 156 -27.24 -1.09 -12.00
CA PRO A 156 -26.30 -0.82 -13.11
C PRO A 156 -24.90 -1.38 -12.84
N PRO A 157 -24.15 -1.73 -13.89
CA PRO A 157 -22.79 -2.16 -13.72
C PRO A 157 -22.04 -1.04 -12.99
N SER A 158 -21.43 -1.39 -11.87
CA SER A 158 -20.63 -0.47 -11.09
C SER A 158 -19.50 0.08 -11.95
N ASP A 159 -19.58 1.36 -12.23
CA ASP A 159 -18.64 2.04 -13.12
C ASP A 159 -17.42 2.58 -12.35
N THR A 160 -17.34 2.35 -11.04
CA THR A 160 -16.31 2.93 -10.22
C THR A 160 -15.35 1.88 -9.66
N PRO A 161 -14.04 2.16 -9.63
CA PRO A 161 -13.07 1.33 -8.93
C PRO A 161 -13.43 1.09 -7.46
N THR A 162 -14.20 2.00 -6.86
CA THR A 162 -14.66 1.94 -5.48
C THR A 162 -15.52 0.71 -5.21
N ASP A 163 -16.42 0.38 -6.14
CA ASP A 163 -17.33 -0.77 -5.97
C ASP A 163 -16.58 -2.09 -6.03
N PHE A 164 -15.57 -2.17 -6.91
CA PHE A 164 -14.65 -3.30 -6.93
C PHE A 164 -13.96 -3.49 -5.57
N MET A 165 -13.51 -2.41 -4.94
CA MET A 165 -12.81 -2.48 -3.67
C MET A 165 -13.74 -2.84 -2.50
N PHE A 166 -14.99 -2.39 -2.53
CA PHE A 166 -16.00 -2.85 -1.58
C PHE A 166 -16.31 -4.34 -1.75
N ALA A 167 -16.46 -4.80 -2.97
CA ALA A 167 -16.75 -6.20 -3.26
C ALA A 167 -15.65 -7.16 -2.79
N TYR A 168 -14.39 -6.69 -2.77
CA TYR A 168 -13.24 -7.49 -2.33
C TYR A 168 -12.77 -7.19 -0.90
N GLY A 169 -13.53 -6.40 -0.13
CA GLY A 169 -13.23 -6.14 1.27
C GLY A 169 -11.95 -5.35 1.52
N PHE A 170 -11.53 -4.53 0.57
CA PHE A 170 -10.33 -3.68 0.75
C PHE A 170 -10.58 -2.47 1.63
N LEU A 171 -11.84 -2.05 1.77
CA LEU A 171 -12.22 -0.97 2.66
C LEU A 171 -12.63 -1.55 4.02
N PRO A 172 -12.38 -0.83 5.11
CA PRO A 172 -12.87 -1.24 6.41
C PRO A 172 -14.41 -1.36 6.36
N PRO A 173 -15.01 -2.28 7.11
CA PRO A 173 -16.44 -2.28 7.24
C PRO A 173 -16.90 -0.91 7.74
N PRO A 174 -18.05 -0.41 7.25
CA PRO A 174 -18.59 0.85 7.76
C PRO A 174 -18.73 0.75 9.28
N ASP A 175 -18.29 1.79 9.97
CA ASP A 175 -18.45 1.86 11.43
C ASP A 175 -19.93 1.70 11.77
N PRO A 176 -20.32 0.70 12.58
CA PRO A 176 -21.70 0.51 12.98
C PRO A 176 -22.34 1.76 13.58
N ALA A 177 -21.55 2.65 14.17
CA ALA A 177 -22.01 3.93 14.72
C ALA A 177 -22.40 4.95 13.63
N THR A 178 -21.99 4.74 12.38
CA THR A 178 -22.31 5.64 11.24
C THR A 178 -23.50 5.15 10.40
N LEU A 179 -24.08 4.01 10.75
CA LEU A 179 -25.20 3.38 10.04
C LEU A 179 -26.59 3.75 10.62
N THR A 180 -26.70 4.87 11.36
CA THR A 180 -27.97 5.38 11.94
C THR A 180 -28.64 6.38 11.02
#